data_6521b2e15348cc28a1bc18a44590bc71
#
_entry.id   6521b2e15348cc28a1bc18a44590bc71
#
_cell.length_a   1.000
_cell.length_b   1.000
_cell.length_c   1.000
_cell.angle_alpha   90.00
_cell.angle_beta   90.00
_cell.angle_gamma   90.00
#
_symmetry.space_group_name_H-M   'P 1'
#
loop_
_entity.id
_entity.type
_entity.pdbx_description
1 polymer ?
#
loop_
_entity_poly.entity_id
_entity_poly.type
_entity_poly.pdbx_seq_one_letter_code
_entity_poly.pdbx_strand_id
1 'polypeptide(L)'
;MKKILFFLLTVILFIVVIINNSYEVINKTIINDKVNINYPYFNTYHINNNILNYINKCINENNDSLVIDYDYKDNILTFYKRVINNNMLNEKVISFKISKYTFEKIETNNKILVNKNITDIYNIDKNTKFIALTFDDGPNYNTSKVIDTLNKYNVKATFFVMGKNIKGHELTLKKMIDSNMEIGNHTFNHLLLTKYKKDTILNEIDNTTNLIYEVTNTYPKLLRPSYGSVNKKIKELANYPIIIWDIDTLDWKYKNSKRIANTVLSKVKDGDIVLMHDIYKSTLNALDLVIPELLNNNYKLVTVSELFYYKNITLENGKVYGYARN
;
A
#
# COMPACT_ATOMS: atom_id res chain seq x y z
N MET A 1 57.29 -5.23 2.18
CA MET A 1 56.03 -5.78 1.63
C MET A 1 54.86 -5.78 2.62
N LYS A 2 54.98 -6.28 3.86
CA LYS A 2 53.87 -6.31 4.82
C LYS A 2 53.27 -4.93 5.20
N LYS A 3 54.08 -3.86 5.30
CA LYS A 3 53.60 -2.49 5.62
C LYS A 3 52.84 -1.84 4.46
N ILE A 4 53.22 -2.14 3.20
CA ILE A 4 52.52 -1.62 2.02
C ILE A 4 51.18 -2.30 1.83
N LEU A 5 51.11 -3.61 2.13
CA LEU A 5 49.83 -4.37 2.07
C LEU A 5 48.82 -3.90 3.13
N PHE A 6 49.32 -3.54 4.34
CA PHE A 6 48.46 -3.02 5.39
C PHE A 6 47.92 -1.63 5.06
N PHE A 7 48.72 -0.76 4.42
CA PHE A 7 48.31 0.54 3.96
C PHE A 7 47.28 0.48 2.80
N LEU A 8 47.50 -0.46 1.87
CA LEU A 8 46.52 -0.73 0.79
C LEU A 8 45.21 -1.30 1.33
N LEU A 9 45.24 -2.19 2.33
CA LEU A 9 44.00 -2.71 2.97
C LEU A 9 43.23 -1.60 3.72
N THR A 10 43.95 -0.71 4.42
CA THR A 10 43.28 0.43 5.10
C THR A 10 42.73 1.45 4.12
N VAL A 11 43.38 1.70 2.99
CA VAL A 11 42.88 2.60 1.94
C VAL A 11 41.67 1.96 1.23
N ILE A 12 41.69 0.65 0.97
CA ILE A 12 40.55 -0.07 0.39
C ILE A 12 39.37 -0.08 1.38
N LEU A 13 39.58 -0.30 2.68
CA LEU A 13 38.55 -0.18 3.69
C LEU A 13 37.98 1.24 3.79
N PHE A 14 38.83 2.27 3.66
CA PHE A 14 38.41 3.67 3.66
C PHE A 14 37.63 4.03 2.39
N ILE A 15 38.03 3.50 1.23
CA ILE A 15 37.31 3.70 -0.05
C ILE A 15 35.96 2.96 -0.02
N VAL A 16 35.91 1.73 0.51
CA VAL A 16 34.66 0.97 0.69
C VAL A 16 33.71 1.69 1.68
N VAL A 17 34.26 2.33 2.72
CA VAL A 17 33.45 3.14 3.66
C VAL A 17 32.96 4.45 3.03
N ILE A 18 33.72 5.04 2.08
CA ILE A 18 33.31 6.26 1.37
C ILE A 18 32.31 5.97 0.26
N ILE A 19 32.41 4.80 -0.40
CA ILE A 19 31.47 4.41 -1.50
C ILE A 19 30.12 3.92 -0.94
N ASN A 20 30.05 3.48 0.32
CA ASN A 20 28.81 2.98 0.95
C ASN A 20 27.99 4.07 1.69
N ASN A 21 28.23 5.35 1.42
CA ASN A 21 27.42 6.45 2.00
C ASN A 21 26.20 6.85 1.14
N SER A 22 25.85 6.10 0.10
CA SER A 22 24.54 6.24 -0.52
C SER A 22 23.53 5.45 0.33
N TYR A 23 22.74 6.16 1.12
CA TYR A 23 21.61 5.56 1.81
C TYR A 23 20.63 5.03 0.77
N GLU A 24 20.36 3.74 0.78
CA GLU A 24 19.24 3.18 0.04
C GLU A 24 17.96 3.69 0.72
N VAL A 25 17.20 4.52 0.02
CA VAL A 25 15.97 5.12 0.53
C VAL A 25 14.79 4.31 0.01
N ILE A 26 14.07 3.67 0.91
CA ILE A 26 12.84 2.95 0.61
C ILE A 26 11.66 3.80 1.05
N ASN A 27 10.68 4.01 0.17
CA ASN A 27 9.45 4.72 0.51
C ASN A 27 8.57 3.86 1.41
N LYS A 28 8.11 4.41 2.53
CA LYS A 28 7.13 3.79 3.43
C LYS A 28 5.89 4.67 3.52
N THR A 29 4.73 4.05 3.69
CA THR A 29 3.46 4.77 3.81
C THR A 29 2.66 4.25 5.00
N ILE A 30 2.12 5.18 5.80
CA ILE A 30 1.14 4.90 6.85
C ILE A 30 -0.17 5.56 6.42
N ILE A 31 -1.23 4.76 6.29
CA ILE A 31 -2.56 5.27 5.93
C ILE A 31 -3.59 4.76 6.94
N ASN A 32 -4.39 5.67 7.47
CA ASN A 32 -5.63 5.38 8.19
C ASN A 32 -6.65 6.47 7.92
N ASP A 33 -7.85 6.42 8.53
CA ASP A 33 -8.97 7.32 8.27
C ASP A 33 -8.66 8.82 8.36
N LYS A 34 -7.62 9.18 9.12
CA LYS A 34 -7.21 10.58 9.35
C LYS A 34 -5.76 10.86 8.95
N VAL A 35 -4.99 9.83 8.59
CA VAL A 35 -3.55 9.98 8.44
C VAL A 35 -3.10 9.34 7.13
N ASN A 36 -2.42 10.14 6.29
CA ASN A 36 -1.68 9.64 5.15
C ASN A 36 -0.25 10.16 5.23
N ILE A 37 0.70 9.27 5.43
CA ILE A 37 2.09 9.62 5.66
C ILE A 37 2.98 8.81 4.75
N ASN A 38 3.68 9.51 3.86
CA ASN A 38 4.82 8.98 3.13
C ASN A 38 6.10 9.39 3.85
N TYR A 39 6.99 8.44 4.09
CA TYR A 39 8.26 8.72 4.73
C TYR A 39 9.37 7.82 4.19
N PRO A 40 10.62 8.30 4.20
CA PRO A 40 11.76 7.51 3.76
C PRO A 40 12.17 6.51 4.84
N TYR A 41 12.58 5.34 4.41
CA TYR A 41 13.23 4.35 5.25
C TYR A 41 14.68 4.19 4.80
N PHE A 42 15.61 4.38 5.71
CA PHE A 42 17.05 4.32 5.45
C PHE A 42 17.65 3.02 5.99
N ASN A 43 18.74 2.60 5.43
CA ASN A 43 19.52 1.46 5.92
C ASN A 43 20.27 1.77 7.24
N THR A 44 19.67 2.56 8.12
CA THR A 44 20.28 3.00 9.38
C THR A 44 19.21 3.16 10.49
N TYR A 45 19.28 2.31 11.50
CA TYR A 45 18.31 2.29 12.61
C TYR A 45 18.11 3.64 13.29
N HIS A 46 19.21 4.36 13.57
CA HIS A 46 19.16 5.65 14.25
C HIS A 46 18.33 6.70 13.48
N ILE A 47 18.51 6.78 12.15
CA ILE A 47 17.77 7.72 11.30
C ILE A 47 16.30 7.34 11.27
N ASN A 48 15.98 6.06 11.06
CA ASN A 48 14.59 5.58 11.01
C ASN A 48 13.87 5.82 12.33
N ASN A 49 14.53 5.61 13.46
CA ASN A 49 13.94 5.85 14.77
C ASN A 49 13.60 7.34 14.98
N ASN A 50 14.47 8.26 14.56
CA ASN A 50 14.20 9.71 14.61
C ASN A 50 13.05 10.11 13.68
N ILE A 51 12.97 9.53 12.48
CA ILE A 51 11.86 9.76 11.53
C ILE A 51 10.55 9.29 12.14
N LEU A 52 10.49 8.07 12.66
CA LEU A 52 9.29 7.51 13.30
C LEU A 52 8.88 8.30 14.53
N ASN A 53 9.81 8.76 15.36
CA ASN A 53 9.53 9.61 16.50
C ASN A 53 8.92 10.95 16.06
N TYR A 54 9.45 11.57 15.00
CA TYR A 54 8.87 12.78 14.43
C TYR A 54 7.45 12.55 13.90
N ILE A 55 7.23 11.46 13.15
CA ILE A 55 5.92 11.08 12.60
C ILE A 55 4.92 10.82 13.74
N ASN A 56 5.28 10.02 14.73
CA ASN A 56 4.41 9.72 15.88
C ASN A 56 4.05 10.98 16.66
N LYS A 57 5.00 11.90 16.83
CA LYS A 57 4.73 13.22 17.41
C LYS A 57 3.70 13.99 16.59
N CYS A 58 3.83 14.01 15.26
CA CYS A 58 2.87 14.68 14.38
C CYS A 58 1.46 14.06 14.47
N ILE A 59 1.37 12.73 14.57
CA ILE A 59 0.10 12.01 14.74
C ILE A 59 -0.55 12.38 16.08
N ASN A 60 0.21 12.34 17.17
CA ASN A 60 -0.30 12.59 18.52
C ASN A 60 -0.71 14.06 18.76
N GLU A 61 -0.10 15.00 18.04
CA GLU A 61 -0.41 16.42 18.16
C GLU A 61 -1.63 16.86 17.33
N ASN A 62 -2.21 15.98 16.50
CA ASN A 62 -3.31 16.34 15.61
C ASN A 62 -4.49 15.39 15.71
N ASN A 63 -5.66 15.97 15.96
CA ASN A 63 -6.96 15.27 15.91
C ASN A 63 -7.62 15.36 14.52
N ASP A 64 -7.05 16.14 13.60
CA ASP A 64 -7.54 16.43 12.26
C ASP A 64 -6.85 15.54 11.21
N SER A 65 -7.30 15.62 9.97
CA SER A 65 -6.67 14.87 8.87
C SER A 65 -5.25 15.37 8.63
N LEU A 66 -4.29 14.45 8.72
CA LEU A 66 -2.86 14.71 8.64
C LEU A 66 -2.27 14.05 7.40
N VAL A 67 -1.58 14.83 6.60
CA VAL A 67 -0.78 14.36 5.46
C VAL A 67 0.68 14.73 5.68
N ILE A 68 1.57 13.78 5.50
CA ILE A 68 3.01 14.02 5.51
C ILE A 68 3.60 13.42 4.25
N ASP A 69 4.25 14.27 3.46
CA ASP A 69 5.12 13.88 2.35
C ASP A 69 6.55 14.29 2.64
N TYR A 70 7.48 13.81 1.86
CA TYR A 70 8.88 14.15 2.02
C TYR A 70 9.60 14.32 0.68
N ASP A 71 10.73 15.02 0.74
CA ASP A 71 11.76 15.05 -0.28
C ASP A 71 13.12 14.79 0.38
N TYR A 72 14.01 14.09 -0.31
CA TYR A 72 15.35 13.80 0.17
C TYR A 72 16.38 14.08 -0.91
N LYS A 73 17.19 15.10 -0.67
CA LYS A 73 18.25 15.52 -1.60
C LYS A 73 19.45 16.07 -0.81
N ASP A 74 20.66 15.76 -1.26
CA ASP A 74 21.91 16.30 -0.71
C ASP A 74 22.04 16.13 0.81
N ASN A 75 21.61 14.99 1.35
CA ASN A 75 21.54 14.69 2.79
C ASN A 75 20.60 15.60 3.59
N ILE A 76 19.68 16.27 2.91
CA ILE A 76 18.60 17.02 3.53
C ILE A 76 17.29 16.28 3.32
N LEU A 77 16.65 15.91 4.45
CA LEU A 77 15.30 15.35 4.47
C LEU A 77 14.31 16.45 4.81
N THR A 78 13.40 16.75 3.90
CA THR A 78 12.36 17.76 4.08
C THR A 78 11.00 17.08 4.19
N PHE A 79 10.31 17.34 5.29
CA PHE A 79 8.92 16.90 5.46
C PHE A 79 7.95 18.05 5.18
N TYR A 80 6.92 17.74 4.43
CA TYR A 80 5.77 18.60 4.15
C TYR A 80 4.59 18.09 4.98
N LYS A 81 4.45 18.63 6.20
CA LYS A 81 3.32 18.32 7.08
C LYS A 81 2.12 19.19 6.72
N ARG A 82 1.01 18.56 6.32
CA ARG A 82 -0.24 19.22 5.98
C ARG A 82 -1.35 18.77 6.91
N VAL A 83 -2.02 19.71 7.53
CA VAL A 83 -3.17 19.47 8.42
C VAL A 83 -4.39 20.10 7.78
N ILE A 84 -5.44 19.31 7.59
CA ILE A 84 -6.71 19.75 7.00
C ILE A 84 -7.71 19.89 8.14
N ASN A 85 -8.18 21.11 8.38
CA ASN A 85 -9.18 21.43 9.39
C ASN A 85 -10.20 22.39 8.78
N ASN A 86 -11.51 22.07 8.84
CA ASN A 86 -12.61 22.92 8.40
C ASN A 86 -12.38 23.61 7.04
N ASN A 87 -11.97 22.84 6.02
CA ASN A 87 -11.62 23.33 4.68
C ASN A 87 -10.40 24.27 4.62
N MET A 88 -9.62 24.35 5.69
CA MET A 88 -8.34 25.05 5.71
C MET A 88 -7.19 24.06 5.70
N LEU A 89 -6.21 24.33 4.86
CA LEU A 89 -4.96 23.57 4.77
C LEU A 89 -3.84 24.36 5.42
N ASN A 90 -3.28 23.83 6.50
CA ASN A 90 -2.07 24.36 7.11
C ASN A 90 -0.87 23.49 6.65
N GLU A 91 0.06 24.07 5.94
CA GLU A 91 1.30 23.40 5.54
C GLU A 91 2.46 23.90 6.41
N LYS A 92 3.19 22.95 6.97
CA LYS A 92 4.44 23.20 7.70
C LYS A 92 5.55 22.40 7.04
N VAL A 93 6.58 23.10 6.58
CA VAL A 93 7.77 22.49 6.00
C VAL A 93 8.86 22.43 7.06
N ILE A 94 9.42 21.26 7.29
CA ILE A 94 10.48 21.03 8.27
C ILE A 94 11.61 20.26 7.59
N SER A 95 12.81 20.80 7.63
CA SER A 95 13.98 20.18 7.05
C SER A 95 14.96 19.71 8.12
N PHE A 96 15.55 18.55 7.89
CA PHE A 96 16.57 17.94 8.74
C PHE A 96 17.82 17.63 7.92
N LYS A 97 18.97 17.96 8.43
CA LYS A 97 20.25 17.49 7.89
C LYS A 97 20.53 16.11 8.44
N ILE A 98 20.74 15.15 7.55
CA ILE A 98 20.95 13.75 7.91
C ILE A 98 22.39 13.35 7.64
N SER A 99 23.00 12.67 8.60
CA SER A 99 24.25 11.95 8.42
C SER A 99 24.12 10.57 9.10
N LYS A 100 25.10 9.70 8.94
CA LYS A 100 25.13 8.40 9.63
C LYS A 100 24.89 8.49 11.14
N TYR A 101 25.24 9.63 11.76
CA TYR A 101 25.19 9.80 13.23
C TYR A 101 24.31 10.96 13.69
N THR A 102 23.81 11.80 12.76
CA THR A 102 23.06 13.01 13.12
C THR A 102 21.73 13.08 12.38
N PHE A 103 20.74 13.60 13.09
CA PHE A 103 19.43 13.96 12.58
C PHE A 103 19.09 15.33 13.16
N GLU A 104 19.56 16.38 12.49
CA GLU A 104 19.53 17.74 12.99
C GLU A 104 18.50 18.58 12.24
N LYS A 105 17.61 19.23 13.00
CA LYS A 105 16.62 20.14 12.42
C LYS A 105 17.30 21.44 12.00
N ILE A 106 17.14 21.80 10.72
CA ILE A 106 17.78 23.01 10.14
C ILE A 106 16.79 24.12 9.81
N GLU A 107 15.53 23.80 9.45
CA GLU A 107 14.56 24.80 9.01
C GLU A 107 13.13 24.43 9.38
N THR A 108 12.27 25.45 9.57
CA THR A 108 10.83 25.30 9.72
C THR A 108 10.12 26.51 9.12
N ASN A 109 9.29 26.27 8.10
CA ASN A 109 8.44 27.26 7.48
C ASN A 109 6.96 26.87 7.64
N ASN A 110 6.10 27.85 7.92
CA ASN A 110 4.64 27.63 8.02
C ASN A 110 3.94 28.40 6.91
N LYS A 111 3.00 27.75 6.22
CA LYS A 111 2.19 28.35 5.19
C LYS A 111 0.73 27.95 5.41
N ILE A 112 -0.18 28.92 5.41
CA ILE A 112 -1.62 28.67 5.44
C ILE A 112 -2.12 28.71 4.01
N LEU A 113 -2.72 27.63 3.56
CA LEU A 113 -3.34 27.50 2.24
C LEU A 113 -4.85 27.33 2.44
N VAL A 114 -5.63 28.26 1.91
CA VAL A 114 -7.09 28.29 2.05
C VAL A 114 -7.73 27.56 0.87
N ASN A 115 -8.77 26.75 1.14
CA ASN A 115 -9.63 26.09 0.14
C ASN A 115 -8.90 25.25 -0.92
N LYS A 116 -8.22 24.17 -0.51
CA LYS A 116 -7.74 23.18 -1.46
C LYS A 116 -8.40 21.81 -1.26
N ASN A 117 -8.85 21.22 -2.36
CA ASN A 117 -9.30 19.83 -2.40
C ASN A 117 -8.12 18.88 -2.16
N ILE A 118 -8.40 17.64 -1.72
CA ILE A 118 -7.39 16.59 -1.51
C ILE A 118 -6.50 16.38 -2.75
N THR A 119 -7.08 16.46 -3.95
CA THR A 119 -6.36 16.36 -5.24
C THR A 119 -5.33 17.46 -5.43
N ASP A 120 -5.60 18.68 -4.95
CA ASP A 120 -4.68 19.82 -5.03
C ASP A 120 -3.51 19.69 -4.02
N ILE A 121 -3.78 19.03 -2.88
CA ILE A 121 -2.77 18.77 -1.83
C ILE A 121 -1.68 17.82 -2.33
N TYR A 122 -2.07 16.84 -3.15
CA TYR A 122 -1.15 15.84 -3.70
C TYR A 122 -0.56 16.22 -5.06
N ASN A 123 -0.81 17.44 -5.55
CA ASN A 123 -0.45 17.82 -6.93
C ASN A 123 -1.05 16.84 -7.97
N ILE A 124 -2.20 16.26 -7.66
CA ILE A 124 -2.90 15.31 -8.53
C ILE A 124 -3.73 16.13 -9.52
N ASP A 125 -3.55 15.88 -10.80
CA ASP A 125 -4.40 16.46 -11.84
C ASP A 125 -5.88 16.17 -11.53
N LYS A 126 -6.72 17.19 -11.59
CA LYS A 126 -8.18 17.09 -11.35
C LYS A 126 -8.88 16.07 -12.24
N ASN A 127 -8.27 15.75 -13.38
CA ASN A 127 -8.75 14.73 -14.31
C ASN A 127 -8.21 13.33 -13.98
N THR A 128 -7.39 13.16 -12.96
CA THR A 128 -6.87 11.85 -12.56
C THR A 128 -8.01 10.96 -12.09
N LYS A 129 -8.14 9.81 -12.72
CA LYS A 129 -9.04 8.74 -12.30
C LYS A 129 -8.30 7.75 -11.43
N PHE A 130 -8.97 7.21 -10.44
CA PHE A 130 -8.38 6.23 -9.53
C PHE A 130 -9.05 4.88 -9.69
N ILE A 131 -8.26 3.81 -9.61
CA ILE A 131 -8.75 2.45 -9.70
C ILE A 131 -7.95 1.54 -8.77
N ALA A 132 -8.59 0.53 -8.17
CA ALA A 132 -7.92 -0.52 -7.43
C ALA A 132 -7.96 -1.84 -8.21
N LEU A 133 -6.79 -2.32 -8.64
CA LEU A 133 -6.64 -3.70 -9.06
C LEU A 133 -6.52 -4.57 -7.82
N THR A 134 -7.32 -5.64 -7.75
CA THR A 134 -7.32 -6.55 -6.59
C THR A 134 -7.14 -7.98 -7.01
N PHE A 135 -6.41 -8.75 -6.20
CA PHE A 135 -6.05 -10.13 -6.49
C PHE A 135 -6.46 -11.03 -5.34
N ASP A 136 -7.23 -12.07 -5.63
CA ASP A 136 -7.72 -13.05 -4.67
C ASP A 136 -6.97 -14.39 -4.77
N ASP A 137 -7.12 -15.23 -3.76
CA ASP A 137 -6.69 -16.63 -3.67
C ASP A 137 -5.18 -16.87 -3.48
N GLY A 138 -4.36 -15.83 -3.60
CA GLY A 138 -2.93 -15.95 -3.29
C GLY A 138 -2.63 -16.15 -1.79
N PRO A 139 -1.35 -16.21 -1.41
CA PRO A 139 -0.19 -16.23 -2.31
C PRO A 139 0.07 -17.59 -2.97
N ASN A 140 0.69 -17.54 -4.15
CA ASN A 140 1.24 -18.72 -4.80
C ASN A 140 2.50 -18.36 -5.63
N TYR A 141 2.98 -19.28 -6.45
CA TYR A 141 4.16 -19.10 -7.30
C TYR A 141 4.07 -17.90 -8.27
N ASN A 142 2.87 -17.54 -8.76
CA ASN A 142 2.71 -16.41 -9.67
C ASN A 142 2.62 -15.06 -8.94
N THR A 143 2.20 -15.05 -7.69
CA THR A 143 1.99 -13.83 -6.89
C THR A 143 3.23 -12.94 -6.88
N SER A 144 4.43 -13.51 -6.66
CA SER A 144 5.68 -12.75 -6.67
C SER A 144 5.92 -12.07 -8.02
N LYS A 145 5.56 -12.73 -9.13
CA LYS A 145 5.72 -12.16 -10.48
C LYS A 145 4.68 -11.07 -10.78
N VAL A 146 3.47 -11.21 -10.23
CA VAL A 146 2.45 -10.14 -10.26
C VAL A 146 2.99 -8.89 -9.57
N ILE A 147 3.59 -9.03 -8.38
CA ILE A 147 4.23 -7.91 -7.66
C ILE A 147 5.36 -7.29 -8.50
N ASP A 148 6.22 -8.11 -9.14
CA ASP A 148 7.29 -7.60 -10.01
C ASP A 148 6.73 -6.79 -11.18
N THR A 149 5.63 -7.24 -11.77
CA THR A 149 4.97 -6.52 -12.87
C THR A 149 4.38 -5.19 -12.37
N LEU A 150 3.73 -5.17 -11.21
CA LEU A 150 3.21 -3.93 -10.61
C LEU A 150 4.34 -2.94 -10.32
N ASN A 151 5.45 -3.42 -9.76
CA ASN A 151 6.64 -2.61 -9.47
C ASN A 151 7.29 -2.05 -10.76
N LYS A 152 7.38 -2.85 -11.84
CA LYS A 152 7.86 -2.41 -13.15
C LYS A 152 7.12 -1.16 -13.64
N TYR A 153 5.83 -1.07 -13.40
CA TYR A 153 4.99 0.08 -13.78
C TYR A 153 4.83 1.13 -12.68
N ASN A 154 5.47 0.94 -11.53
CA ASN A 154 5.35 1.80 -10.34
C ASN A 154 3.89 2.02 -9.93
N VAL A 155 3.11 0.95 -9.87
CA VAL A 155 1.69 0.98 -9.48
C VAL A 155 1.43 0.09 -8.27
N LYS A 156 0.34 0.35 -7.56
CA LYS A 156 -0.06 -0.39 -6.37
C LYS A 156 -1.30 -1.24 -6.62
N ALA A 157 -1.51 -2.22 -5.76
CA ALA A 157 -2.65 -3.11 -5.78
C ALA A 157 -2.96 -3.65 -4.37
N THR A 158 -4.12 -4.29 -4.22
CA THR A 158 -4.51 -5.00 -2.98
C THR A 158 -4.60 -6.49 -3.23
N PHE A 159 -3.97 -7.28 -2.36
CA PHE A 159 -3.98 -8.74 -2.40
C PHE A 159 -4.83 -9.27 -1.24
N PHE A 160 -5.95 -9.92 -1.56
CA PHE A 160 -6.76 -10.64 -0.58
C PHE A 160 -6.24 -12.06 -0.45
N VAL A 161 -5.46 -12.32 0.59
CA VAL A 161 -4.72 -13.57 0.75
C VAL A 161 -5.52 -14.61 1.55
N MET A 162 -5.43 -15.86 1.12
CA MET A 162 -6.00 -17.01 1.86
C MET A 162 -5.01 -17.47 2.93
N GLY A 163 -5.49 -17.65 4.16
CA GLY A 163 -4.64 -18.04 5.28
C GLY A 163 -3.87 -19.34 5.04
N LYS A 164 -4.52 -20.38 4.50
CA LYS A 164 -3.87 -21.67 4.22
C LYS A 164 -2.72 -21.61 3.22
N ASN A 165 -2.66 -20.56 2.40
CA ASN A 165 -1.64 -20.40 1.36
C ASN A 165 -0.42 -19.59 1.87
N ILE A 166 -0.46 -19.04 3.08
CA ILE A 166 0.63 -18.21 3.62
C ILE A 166 1.87 -19.04 3.93
N LYS A 167 1.66 -20.23 4.53
CA LYS A 167 2.77 -21.13 4.88
C LYS A 167 3.54 -21.57 3.63
N GLY A 168 4.84 -21.30 3.62
CA GLY A 168 5.75 -21.53 2.48
C GLY A 168 5.81 -20.37 1.48
N HIS A 169 5.03 -19.29 1.71
CA HIS A 169 5.04 -18.08 0.89
C HIS A 169 5.27 -16.79 1.71
N GLU A 170 5.88 -16.92 2.89
CA GLU A 170 6.10 -15.81 3.82
C GLU A 170 6.91 -14.68 3.19
N LEU A 171 7.91 -15.04 2.36
CA LEU A 171 8.71 -14.05 1.61
C LEU A 171 7.86 -13.28 0.59
N THR A 172 6.81 -13.89 0.05
CA THR A 172 5.90 -13.21 -0.88
C THR A 172 5.07 -12.16 -0.15
N LEU A 173 4.58 -12.45 1.07
CA LEU A 173 3.87 -11.45 1.88
C LEU A 173 4.79 -10.29 2.26
N LYS A 174 6.03 -10.59 2.67
CA LYS A 174 7.03 -9.54 2.96
C LYS A 174 7.29 -8.67 1.74
N LYS A 175 7.44 -9.28 0.55
CA LYS A 175 7.59 -8.57 -0.71
C LYS A 175 6.37 -7.67 -1.03
N MET A 176 5.12 -8.09 -0.71
CA MET A 176 3.95 -7.23 -0.85
C MET A 176 4.12 -5.95 0.00
N ILE A 177 4.49 -6.10 1.28
CA ILE A 177 4.71 -4.95 2.18
C ILE A 177 5.85 -4.05 1.67
N ASP A 178 7.00 -4.64 1.30
CA ASP A 178 8.17 -3.90 0.82
C ASP A 178 7.89 -3.15 -0.49
N SER A 179 6.94 -3.65 -1.29
CA SER A 179 6.46 -3.03 -2.53
C SER A 179 5.28 -2.08 -2.32
N ASN A 180 4.91 -1.74 -1.07
CA ASN A 180 3.76 -0.90 -0.73
C ASN A 180 2.41 -1.40 -1.29
N MET A 181 2.27 -2.72 -1.45
CA MET A 181 0.99 -3.35 -1.75
C MET A 181 0.18 -3.51 -0.48
N GLU A 182 -1.15 -3.48 -0.60
CA GLU A 182 -2.04 -3.72 0.52
C GLU A 182 -2.39 -5.21 0.62
N ILE A 183 -2.39 -5.74 1.85
CA ILE A 183 -2.82 -7.11 2.13
C ILE A 183 -4.18 -7.06 2.82
N GLY A 184 -5.17 -7.69 2.23
CA GLY A 184 -6.49 -7.95 2.80
C GLY A 184 -6.66 -9.44 3.19
N ASN A 185 -7.65 -9.70 4.02
CA ASN A 185 -8.01 -11.05 4.47
C ASN A 185 -9.01 -11.69 3.49
N HIS A 186 -8.72 -12.92 2.98
CA HIS A 186 -9.61 -13.69 2.13
C HIS A 186 -10.06 -15.02 2.75
N THR A 187 -10.23 -15.07 4.06
CA THR A 187 -10.54 -16.26 4.86
C THR A 187 -9.40 -17.30 4.86
N PHE A 188 -9.52 -18.33 5.69
CA PHE A 188 -8.45 -19.32 5.80
C PHE A 188 -8.55 -20.40 4.72
N ASN A 189 -9.72 -21.09 4.62
CA ASN A 189 -9.92 -22.23 3.73
C ASN A 189 -10.75 -21.91 2.48
N HIS A 190 -11.13 -20.64 2.26
CA HIS A 190 -12.05 -20.24 1.19
C HIS A 190 -13.45 -20.83 1.33
N LEU A 191 -13.99 -20.90 2.56
CA LEU A 191 -15.32 -21.43 2.80
C LEU A 191 -16.41 -20.42 2.39
N LEU A 192 -17.56 -20.92 1.91
CA LEU A 192 -18.74 -20.10 1.69
C LEU A 192 -19.34 -19.70 3.05
N LEU A 193 -18.79 -18.67 3.69
CA LEU A 193 -19.02 -18.29 5.09
C LEU A 193 -20.50 -18.17 5.45
N THR A 194 -21.37 -17.77 4.51
CA THR A 194 -22.81 -17.62 4.73
C THR A 194 -23.52 -18.90 5.14
N LYS A 195 -22.91 -20.07 4.89
CA LYS A 195 -23.43 -21.40 5.26
C LYS A 195 -22.96 -21.89 6.63
N TYR A 196 -22.04 -21.20 7.27
CA TYR A 196 -21.39 -21.66 8.50
C TYR A 196 -21.91 -20.95 9.76
N LYS A 197 -21.65 -21.56 10.93
CA LYS A 197 -21.94 -20.99 12.25
C LYS A 197 -20.89 -19.93 12.62
N LYS A 198 -21.21 -19.11 13.62
CA LYS A 198 -20.40 -18.00 14.10
C LYS A 198 -18.94 -18.39 14.34
N ASP A 199 -18.69 -19.46 15.10
CA ASP A 199 -17.33 -19.84 15.50
C ASP A 199 -16.46 -20.20 14.28
N THR A 200 -17.04 -20.91 13.30
CA THR A 200 -16.33 -21.22 12.05
C THR A 200 -16.01 -19.96 11.26
N ILE A 201 -16.94 -18.99 11.19
CA ILE A 201 -16.74 -17.71 10.49
C ILE A 201 -15.60 -16.95 11.15
N LEU A 202 -15.61 -16.81 12.48
CA LEU A 202 -14.57 -16.11 13.22
C LEU A 202 -13.22 -16.81 13.05
N ASN A 203 -13.15 -18.12 13.17
CA ASN A 203 -11.91 -18.88 12.98
C ASN A 203 -11.32 -18.69 11.57
N GLU A 204 -12.14 -18.67 10.52
CA GLU A 204 -11.67 -18.41 9.15
C GLU A 204 -11.06 -17.01 8.98
N ILE A 205 -11.62 -16.01 9.65
CA ILE A 205 -11.13 -14.63 9.62
C ILE A 205 -9.91 -14.48 10.52
N ASP A 206 -10.01 -14.89 11.79
CA ASP A 206 -8.99 -14.62 12.81
C ASP A 206 -7.69 -15.38 12.54
N ASN A 207 -7.77 -16.66 12.12
CA ASN A 207 -6.58 -17.44 11.78
C ASN A 207 -5.80 -16.80 10.61
N THR A 208 -6.51 -16.29 9.60
CA THR A 208 -5.86 -15.59 8.48
C THR A 208 -5.24 -14.27 8.93
N THR A 209 -5.98 -13.49 9.72
CA THR A 209 -5.50 -12.23 10.30
C THR A 209 -4.22 -12.42 11.10
N ASN A 210 -4.20 -13.42 11.97
CA ASN A 210 -3.05 -13.71 12.83
C ASN A 210 -1.82 -14.13 12.01
N LEU A 211 -1.99 -15.00 11.01
CA LEU A 211 -0.90 -15.41 10.12
C LEU A 211 -0.34 -14.25 9.28
N ILE A 212 -1.20 -13.37 8.78
CA ILE A 212 -0.74 -12.16 8.09
C ILE A 212 0.12 -11.33 9.05
N TYR A 213 -0.36 -11.10 10.28
CA TYR A 213 0.37 -10.33 11.28
C TYR A 213 1.70 -10.99 11.68
N GLU A 214 1.71 -12.29 11.93
CA GLU A 214 2.93 -13.04 12.28
C GLU A 214 4.05 -12.88 11.24
N VAL A 215 3.68 -12.86 9.95
CA VAL A 215 4.65 -12.76 8.85
C VAL A 215 5.07 -11.32 8.57
N THR A 216 4.12 -10.37 8.65
CA THR A 216 4.31 -9.00 8.14
C THR A 216 4.40 -7.93 9.23
N ASN A 217 4.10 -8.29 10.47
CA ASN A 217 3.93 -7.36 11.60
C ASN A 217 2.89 -6.25 11.30
N THR A 218 1.92 -6.55 10.42
CA THR A 218 0.86 -5.62 10.01
C THR A 218 -0.48 -6.35 9.99
N TYR A 219 -1.50 -5.81 10.65
CA TYR A 219 -2.85 -6.35 10.57
C TYR A 219 -3.52 -5.96 9.24
N PRO A 220 -4.21 -6.91 8.56
CA PRO A 220 -5.05 -6.55 7.42
C PRO A 220 -6.17 -5.62 7.88
N LYS A 221 -6.54 -4.65 7.06
CA LYS A 221 -7.61 -3.68 7.36
C LYS A 221 -8.91 -3.99 6.61
N LEU A 222 -8.87 -4.91 5.66
CA LEU A 222 -9.96 -5.23 4.75
C LEU A 222 -10.25 -6.71 4.77
N LEU A 223 -11.52 -7.07 4.64
CA LEU A 223 -11.99 -8.44 4.44
C LEU A 223 -12.69 -8.56 3.09
N ARG A 224 -12.33 -9.57 2.31
CA ARG A 224 -13.12 -10.03 1.18
C ARG A 224 -13.59 -11.46 1.48
N PRO A 225 -14.87 -11.67 1.80
CA PRO A 225 -15.40 -13.02 1.99
C PRO A 225 -15.30 -13.81 0.70
N SER A 226 -15.00 -15.10 0.83
CA SER A 226 -14.93 -16.04 -0.30
C SER A 226 -16.19 -15.96 -1.16
N TYR A 227 -16.01 -16.01 -2.48
CA TYR A 227 -17.09 -15.88 -3.49
C TYR A 227 -17.81 -14.51 -3.46
N GLY A 228 -17.32 -13.50 -2.74
CA GLY A 228 -18.02 -12.23 -2.52
C GLY A 228 -19.35 -12.39 -1.78
N SER A 229 -19.57 -13.53 -1.13
CA SER A 229 -20.86 -13.89 -0.53
C SER A 229 -21.02 -13.26 0.85
N VAL A 230 -21.97 -12.34 0.97
CA VAL A 230 -22.26 -11.58 2.18
C VAL A 230 -23.72 -11.69 2.57
N ASN A 231 -23.98 -11.86 3.86
CA ASN A 231 -25.31 -11.75 4.47
C ASN A 231 -25.25 -10.95 5.76
N LYS A 232 -26.38 -10.74 6.43
CA LYS A 232 -26.48 -9.98 7.68
C LYS A 232 -25.49 -10.52 8.75
N LYS A 233 -25.40 -11.84 8.91
CA LYS A 233 -24.50 -12.48 9.87
C LYS A 233 -23.03 -12.11 9.61
N ILE A 234 -22.57 -12.15 8.35
CA ILE A 234 -21.19 -11.77 8.00
C ILE A 234 -20.93 -10.30 8.32
N LYS A 235 -21.87 -9.41 7.99
CA LYS A 235 -21.75 -7.97 8.30
C LYS A 235 -21.63 -7.69 9.80
N GLU A 236 -22.35 -8.45 10.63
CA GLU A 236 -22.34 -8.28 12.09
C GLU A 236 -21.07 -8.89 12.75
N LEU A 237 -20.53 -9.96 12.17
CA LEU A 237 -19.37 -10.66 12.74
C LEU A 237 -18.03 -10.12 12.21
N ALA A 238 -18.00 -9.61 10.99
CA ALA A 238 -16.79 -9.07 10.41
C ALA A 238 -16.46 -7.71 11.06
N ASN A 239 -15.39 -7.66 11.83
CA ASN A 239 -14.85 -6.43 12.38
C ASN A 239 -13.93 -5.74 11.34
N TYR A 240 -14.38 -5.69 10.08
CA TYR A 240 -13.69 -5.14 8.91
C TYR A 240 -14.66 -4.46 7.96
N PRO A 241 -14.23 -3.46 7.19
CA PRO A 241 -14.86 -3.11 5.92
C PRO A 241 -14.85 -4.33 4.99
N ILE A 242 -15.98 -4.62 4.38
CA ILE A 242 -16.15 -5.76 3.48
C ILE A 242 -16.01 -5.27 2.04
N ILE A 243 -15.00 -5.76 1.34
CA ILE A 243 -14.69 -5.33 -0.03
C ILE A 243 -15.12 -6.44 -1.00
N ILE A 244 -15.99 -6.07 -1.93
CA ILE A 244 -16.32 -6.85 -3.11
C ILE A 244 -15.73 -6.16 -4.35
N TRP A 245 -16.36 -6.22 -5.51
CA TRP A 245 -15.87 -5.64 -6.77
C TRP A 245 -16.99 -5.08 -7.62
N ASP A 246 -16.66 -4.20 -8.54
CA ASP A 246 -17.53 -3.70 -9.59
C ASP A 246 -17.26 -4.39 -10.92
N ILE A 247 -15.99 -4.72 -11.18
CA ILE A 247 -15.58 -5.43 -12.38
C ILE A 247 -15.05 -6.82 -12.03
N ASP A 248 -15.77 -7.87 -12.45
CA ASP A 248 -15.26 -9.24 -12.47
C ASP A 248 -14.64 -9.52 -13.85
N THR A 249 -13.36 -9.82 -13.88
CA THR A 249 -12.63 -10.15 -15.12
C THR A 249 -12.98 -11.53 -15.65
N LEU A 250 -13.56 -12.40 -14.82
CA LEU A 250 -13.82 -13.80 -15.10
C LEU A 250 -12.55 -14.57 -15.51
N ASP A 251 -11.38 -14.16 -14.98
CA ASP A 251 -10.09 -14.81 -15.25
C ASP A 251 -10.06 -16.25 -14.75
N TRP A 252 -10.72 -16.51 -13.63
CA TRP A 252 -10.92 -17.85 -13.06
C TRP A 252 -11.65 -18.81 -14.03
N LYS A 253 -12.52 -18.27 -14.89
CA LYS A 253 -13.33 -19.05 -15.83
C LYS A 253 -12.64 -19.23 -17.18
N TYR A 254 -12.15 -18.15 -17.76
CA TYR A 254 -11.71 -18.17 -19.16
C TYR A 254 -10.20 -18.28 -19.35
N LYS A 255 -9.39 -17.92 -18.36
CA LYS A 255 -7.93 -18.03 -18.37
C LYS A 255 -7.27 -17.50 -19.66
N ASN A 256 -7.78 -16.38 -20.18
CA ASN A 256 -7.34 -15.74 -21.41
C ASN A 256 -6.94 -14.30 -21.18
N SER A 257 -5.67 -13.97 -21.35
CA SER A 257 -5.08 -12.65 -21.05
C SER A 257 -5.72 -11.51 -21.83
N LYS A 258 -5.97 -11.71 -23.14
CA LYS A 258 -6.60 -10.68 -23.97
C LYS A 258 -8.04 -10.39 -23.56
N ARG A 259 -8.78 -11.45 -23.19
CA ARG A 259 -10.16 -11.31 -22.68
C ARG A 259 -10.18 -10.58 -21.33
N ILE A 260 -9.27 -10.91 -20.41
CA ILE A 260 -9.10 -10.20 -19.15
C ILE A 260 -8.86 -8.72 -19.40
N ALA A 261 -7.86 -8.39 -20.24
CA ALA A 261 -7.54 -7.03 -20.59
C ALA A 261 -8.73 -6.28 -21.20
N ASN A 262 -9.40 -6.86 -22.21
CA ASN A 262 -10.58 -6.26 -22.82
C ASN A 262 -11.71 -6.03 -21.82
N THR A 263 -11.93 -6.96 -20.88
CA THR A 263 -12.96 -6.81 -19.84
C THR A 263 -12.68 -5.60 -18.94
N VAL A 264 -11.45 -5.42 -18.50
CA VAL A 264 -11.06 -4.26 -17.70
C VAL A 264 -11.20 -2.98 -18.52
N LEU A 265 -10.50 -2.90 -19.67
CA LEU A 265 -10.37 -1.66 -20.46
C LEU A 265 -11.70 -1.16 -21.03
N SER A 266 -12.63 -2.07 -21.33
CA SER A 266 -13.96 -1.69 -21.86
C SER A 266 -14.96 -1.24 -20.80
N LYS A 267 -14.73 -1.56 -19.52
CA LYS A 267 -15.71 -1.31 -18.45
C LYS A 267 -15.24 -0.28 -17.42
N VAL A 268 -13.93 -0.10 -17.30
CA VAL A 268 -13.32 0.67 -16.23
C VAL A 268 -13.84 2.10 -16.13
N LYS A 269 -14.19 2.50 -14.92
CA LYS A 269 -14.57 3.85 -14.53
C LYS A 269 -13.77 4.29 -13.32
N ASP A 270 -13.72 5.58 -13.12
CA ASP A 270 -13.11 6.16 -11.92
C ASP A 270 -13.80 5.65 -10.64
N GLY A 271 -13.02 5.15 -9.70
CA GLY A 271 -13.51 4.59 -8.44
C GLY A 271 -13.77 3.08 -8.46
N ASP A 272 -13.50 2.37 -9.55
CA ASP A 272 -13.75 0.93 -9.63
C ASP A 272 -12.77 0.08 -8.82
N ILE A 273 -13.28 -1.05 -8.36
CA ILE A 273 -12.50 -2.17 -7.80
C ILE A 273 -12.61 -3.34 -8.77
N VAL A 274 -11.46 -3.79 -9.26
CA VAL A 274 -11.37 -4.89 -10.24
C VAL A 274 -10.97 -6.19 -9.54
N LEU A 275 -11.79 -7.24 -9.71
CA LEU A 275 -11.47 -8.58 -9.27
C LEU A 275 -10.62 -9.31 -10.32
N MET A 276 -9.50 -9.83 -9.86
CA MET A 276 -8.61 -10.77 -10.54
C MET A 276 -8.11 -11.81 -9.53
N HIS A 277 -7.38 -12.81 -10.02
CA HIS A 277 -6.73 -13.82 -9.18
C HIS A 277 -5.26 -13.96 -9.60
N ASP A 278 -4.34 -13.73 -8.67
CA ASP A 278 -2.89 -13.78 -8.93
C ASP A 278 -2.34 -15.20 -9.12
N ILE A 279 -3.20 -16.19 -8.86
CA ILE A 279 -2.88 -17.60 -9.05
C ILE A 279 -2.83 -18.05 -10.52
N TYR A 280 -3.33 -17.25 -11.46
CA TYR A 280 -3.37 -17.61 -12.88
C TYR A 280 -2.32 -16.88 -13.72
N LYS A 281 -1.56 -17.66 -14.52
CA LYS A 281 -0.59 -17.08 -15.49
C LYS A 281 -1.26 -16.17 -16.52
N SER A 282 -2.52 -16.41 -16.87
CA SER A 282 -3.28 -15.55 -17.76
C SER A 282 -3.50 -14.15 -17.19
N THR A 283 -3.75 -14.06 -15.89
CA THR A 283 -3.88 -12.78 -15.18
C THR A 283 -2.56 -12.04 -15.15
N LEU A 284 -1.45 -12.72 -14.77
CA LEU A 284 -0.12 -12.14 -14.85
C LEU A 284 0.18 -11.55 -16.24
N ASN A 285 -0.07 -12.32 -17.30
CA ASN A 285 0.17 -11.85 -18.68
C ASN A 285 -0.78 -10.72 -19.11
N ALA A 286 -1.97 -10.61 -18.51
CA ALA A 286 -2.92 -9.54 -18.81
C ALA A 286 -2.45 -8.19 -18.26
N LEU A 287 -1.66 -8.16 -17.18
CA LEU A 287 -1.21 -6.93 -16.55
C LEU A 287 -0.35 -6.06 -17.48
N ASP A 288 0.51 -6.68 -18.30
CA ASP A 288 1.31 -5.95 -19.31
C ASP A 288 0.46 -5.35 -20.44
N LEU A 289 -0.81 -5.78 -20.59
CA LEU A 289 -1.77 -5.20 -21.53
C LEU A 289 -2.64 -4.13 -20.85
N VAL A 290 -2.99 -4.34 -19.59
CA VAL A 290 -3.96 -3.50 -18.84
C VAL A 290 -3.28 -2.24 -18.30
N ILE A 291 -2.15 -2.40 -17.62
CA ILE A 291 -1.55 -1.31 -16.84
C ILE A 291 -1.11 -0.14 -17.74
N PRO A 292 -0.37 -0.35 -18.84
CA PRO A 292 0.01 0.77 -19.72
C PRO A 292 -1.18 1.55 -20.25
N GLU A 293 -2.24 0.85 -20.67
CA GLU A 293 -3.44 1.48 -21.21
C GLU A 293 -4.19 2.30 -20.15
N LEU A 294 -4.27 1.81 -18.91
CA LEU A 294 -4.87 2.56 -17.81
C LEU A 294 -4.06 3.82 -17.51
N LEU A 295 -2.73 3.71 -17.43
CA LEU A 295 -1.85 4.86 -17.19
C LEU A 295 -1.96 5.90 -18.30
N ASN A 296 -1.99 5.49 -19.58
CA ASN A 296 -2.17 6.36 -20.73
C ASN A 296 -3.53 7.08 -20.73
N ASN A 297 -4.55 6.48 -20.12
CA ASN A 297 -5.89 7.05 -19.98
C ASN A 297 -6.10 7.82 -18.66
N ASN A 298 -5.00 8.25 -18.04
CA ASN A 298 -4.95 9.05 -16.81
C ASN A 298 -5.56 8.36 -15.59
N TYR A 299 -5.49 7.00 -15.51
CA TYR A 299 -5.80 6.27 -14.31
C TYR A 299 -4.56 6.15 -13.41
N LYS A 300 -4.74 6.39 -12.13
CA LYS A 300 -3.78 6.06 -11.08
C LYS A 300 -4.22 4.77 -10.39
N LEU A 301 -3.36 3.76 -10.45
CA LEU A 301 -3.61 2.46 -9.85
C LEU A 301 -3.11 2.50 -8.41
N VAL A 302 -4.02 2.31 -7.48
CA VAL A 302 -3.81 2.48 -6.04
C VAL A 302 -4.33 1.28 -5.27
N THR A 303 -4.01 1.18 -3.97
CA THR A 303 -4.64 0.17 -3.11
C THR A 303 -6.11 0.50 -2.86
N VAL A 304 -6.90 -0.45 -2.35
CA VAL A 304 -8.31 -0.19 -2.00
C VAL A 304 -8.40 0.89 -0.93
N SER A 305 -7.61 0.83 0.13
CA SER A 305 -7.60 1.87 1.16
C SER A 305 -7.25 3.25 0.60
N GLU A 306 -6.26 3.33 -0.29
CA GLU A 306 -5.92 4.59 -0.98
C GLU A 306 -7.04 5.06 -1.91
N LEU A 307 -7.72 4.15 -2.62
CA LEU A 307 -8.84 4.50 -3.50
C LEU A 307 -9.95 5.22 -2.72
N PHE A 308 -10.38 4.65 -1.59
CA PHE A 308 -11.42 5.26 -0.74
C PHE A 308 -10.95 6.58 -0.13
N TYR A 309 -9.67 6.66 0.25
CA TYR A 309 -9.07 7.89 0.74
C TYR A 309 -9.09 9.01 -0.32
N TYR A 310 -8.64 8.74 -1.56
CA TYR A 310 -8.66 9.74 -2.65
C TYR A 310 -10.08 10.15 -3.07
N LYS A 311 -11.06 9.28 -2.83
CA LYS A 311 -12.48 9.58 -3.07
C LYS A 311 -13.18 10.23 -1.87
N ASN A 312 -12.45 10.48 -0.79
CA ASN A 312 -12.98 11.05 0.46
C ASN A 312 -14.16 10.26 1.03
N ILE A 313 -14.05 8.92 0.98
CA ILE A 313 -15.06 7.98 1.51
C ILE A 313 -14.44 7.21 2.66
N THR A 314 -15.07 7.26 3.83
CA THR A 314 -14.64 6.51 5.01
C THR A 314 -15.13 5.06 4.92
N LEU A 315 -14.20 4.12 5.09
CA LEU A 315 -14.50 2.69 5.21
C LEU A 315 -14.96 2.38 6.63
N GLU A 316 -16.11 1.71 6.75
CA GLU A 316 -16.71 1.34 8.04
C GLU A 316 -16.85 -0.18 8.16
N ASN A 317 -16.57 -0.72 9.36
CA ASN A 317 -16.71 -2.14 9.65
C ASN A 317 -18.14 -2.62 9.40
N GLY A 318 -18.28 -3.82 8.81
CA GLY A 318 -19.58 -4.42 8.49
C GLY A 318 -20.28 -3.84 7.26
N LYS A 319 -19.81 -2.70 6.72
CA LYS A 319 -20.32 -2.17 5.44
C LYS A 319 -19.65 -2.86 4.25
N VAL A 320 -20.40 -2.94 3.15
CA VAL A 320 -19.96 -3.61 1.90
C VAL A 320 -19.71 -2.56 0.82
N TYR A 321 -18.55 -2.66 0.19
CA TYR A 321 -18.10 -1.73 -0.84
C TYR A 321 -17.66 -2.50 -2.08
N GLY A 322 -18.19 -2.16 -3.25
CA GLY A 322 -17.79 -2.70 -4.55
C GLY A 322 -17.03 -1.70 -5.40
N TYR A 323 -17.14 -0.41 -5.05
CA TYR A 323 -16.52 0.73 -5.73
C TYR A 323 -16.45 1.93 -4.77
N ALA A 324 -15.66 2.94 -5.14
CA ALA A 324 -15.52 4.19 -4.40
C ALA A 324 -16.05 5.38 -5.24
N ARG A 325 -17.36 5.48 -5.35
CA ARG A 325 -18.10 6.58 -6.00
C ARG A 325 -19.23 7.05 -5.08
N ASN A 326 -19.48 8.37 -5.08
CA ASN A 326 -20.66 8.98 -4.46
C ASN A 326 -21.88 8.85 -5.38
#